data_5c08f25da6ca3b3e0317e43580bcff95
#
_entry.id   5c08f25da6ca3b3e0317e43580bcff95
#
_cell.length_a   1.000
_cell.length_b   1.000
_cell.length_c   1.000
_cell.angle_alpha   90.00
_cell.angle_beta   90.00
_cell.angle_gamma   90.00
#
_symmetry.space_group_name_H-M   'P 1'
#
loop_
_entity.id
_entity.type
_entity.pdbx_description
1 polymer ?
#
loop_
_entity_poly.entity_id
_entity_poly.type
_entity_poly.pdbx_seq_one_letter_code
_entity_poly.pdbx_strand_id
1 'polypeptide(L)'
;MNNPSQKVTRLISEACARYPNGGLRAVFQAIQQKGGKKRSESTFYADFNPNESSLGNLKVADFMAAMEITGEYEALRYMAAHFGFSLSRLSSVEPDAPTVEAEMLQDYPALVAFHESVQAFKRGEIPYETVLAKMDGATTDIRQTAAIVSKQAS
;
A
#
# COMPACT_ATOMS: atom_id res chain seq x y z
N MET A 1 -20.16 2.00 15.56
CA MET A 1 -19.43 1.06 14.69
C MET A 1 -18.70 1.89 13.64
N ASN A 2 -17.38 1.77 13.50
CA ASN A 2 -16.65 2.51 12.47
C ASN A 2 -16.96 1.89 11.11
N ASN A 3 -17.71 2.62 10.28
CA ASN A 3 -18.00 2.19 8.91
C ASN A 3 -16.67 2.11 8.11
N PRO A 4 -16.29 0.94 7.54
CA PRO A 4 -15.05 0.78 6.80
C PRO A 4 -14.90 1.79 5.65
N SER A 5 -15.97 2.12 4.94
CA SER A 5 -15.91 3.10 3.84
C SER A 5 -15.57 4.51 4.34
N GLN A 6 -16.07 4.91 5.52
CA GLN A 6 -15.71 6.19 6.14
C GLN A 6 -14.25 6.22 6.57
N LYS A 7 -13.72 5.10 7.06
CA LYS A 7 -12.30 4.99 7.40
C LYS A 7 -11.42 5.17 6.16
N VAL A 8 -11.79 4.55 5.03
CA VAL A 8 -11.11 4.72 3.74
C VAL A 8 -11.15 6.19 3.30
N THR A 9 -12.34 6.81 3.32
CA THR A 9 -12.49 8.23 2.94
C THR A 9 -11.67 9.14 3.85
N ARG A 10 -11.61 8.85 5.15
CA ARG A 10 -10.77 9.61 6.09
C ARG A 10 -9.29 9.51 5.75
N LEU A 11 -8.77 8.30 5.54
CA LEU A 11 -7.36 8.08 5.24
C LEU A 11 -6.93 8.80 3.96
N ILE A 12 -7.72 8.72 2.89
CA ILE A 12 -7.38 9.42 1.64
C ILE A 12 -7.54 10.95 1.77
N SER A 13 -8.53 11.42 2.53
CA SER A 13 -8.70 12.85 2.81
C SER A 13 -7.51 13.42 3.59
N GLU A 14 -7.04 12.70 4.61
CA GLU A 14 -5.85 13.07 5.38
C GLU A 14 -4.59 13.08 4.50
N ALA A 15 -4.41 12.11 3.61
CA ALA A 15 -3.33 12.08 2.63
C ALA A 15 -3.37 13.32 1.72
N CYS A 16 -4.55 13.64 1.18
CA CYS A 16 -4.73 14.85 0.36
C CYS A 16 -4.48 16.13 1.16
N ALA A 17 -4.88 16.20 2.43
CA ALA A 17 -4.65 17.38 3.28
C ALA A 17 -3.15 17.63 3.53
N ARG A 18 -2.34 16.58 3.60
CA ARG A 18 -0.87 16.68 3.75
C ARG A 18 -0.14 17.00 2.45
N TYR A 19 -0.82 16.94 1.30
CA TYR A 19 -0.19 17.18 0.01
C TYR A 19 0.36 18.62 -0.06
N PRO A 20 1.64 18.81 -0.48
CA PRO A 20 2.27 20.12 -0.47
C PRO A 20 1.57 21.11 -1.42
N ASN A 21 1.72 22.40 -1.11
CA ASN A 21 1.25 23.52 -1.94
C ASN A 21 -0.28 23.64 -2.10
N GLY A 22 -1.07 23.27 -1.10
CA GLY A 22 -2.50 23.55 -1.09
C GLY A 22 -3.42 22.38 -0.74
N GLY A 23 -2.86 21.26 -0.27
CA GLY A 23 -3.63 20.14 0.26
C GLY A 23 -4.66 19.61 -0.74
N LEU A 24 -5.88 19.36 -0.29
CA LEU A 24 -6.98 18.81 -1.10
C LEU A 24 -7.28 19.64 -2.35
N ARG A 25 -7.09 20.97 -2.29
CA ARG A 25 -7.30 21.84 -3.45
C ARG A 25 -6.26 21.59 -4.55
N ALA A 26 -5.00 21.43 -4.18
CA ALA A 26 -3.94 21.12 -5.14
C ALA A 26 -4.16 19.76 -5.78
N VAL A 27 -4.61 18.76 -5.01
CA VAL A 27 -4.99 17.43 -5.53
C VAL A 27 -6.15 17.56 -6.53
N PHE A 28 -7.19 18.33 -6.20
CA PHE A 28 -8.30 18.60 -7.12
C PHE A 28 -7.81 19.20 -8.46
N GLN A 29 -6.98 20.24 -8.39
CA GLN A 29 -6.43 20.88 -9.58
C GLN A 29 -5.60 19.91 -10.42
N ALA A 30 -4.76 19.07 -9.80
CA ALA A 30 -3.96 18.06 -10.48
C ALA A 30 -4.84 17.00 -11.18
N ILE A 31 -5.93 16.56 -10.55
CA ILE A 31 -6.91 15.64 -11.18
C ILE A 31 -7.56 16.28 -12.40
N GLN A 32 -7.97 17.56 -12.30
CA GLN A 32 -8.58 18.28 -13.44
C GLN A 32 -7.61 18.43 -14.62
N GLN A 33 -6.32 18.70 -14.35
CA GLN A 33 -5.27 18.82 -15.36
C GLN A 33 -4.98 17.49 -16.08
N LYS A 34 -5.09 16.37 -15.38
CA LYS A 34 -4.92 15.01 -15.95
C LYS A 34 -6.11 14.55 -16.83
N GLY A 35 -7.08 15.41 -17.12
CA GLY A 35 -8.22 15.09 -17.97
C GLY A 35 -9.40 14.44 -17.22
N GLY A 36 -9.47 14.62 -15.91
CA GLY A 36 -10.62 14.21 -15.10
C GLY A 36 -11.92 14.90 -15.57
N LYS A 37 -13.08 14.26 -15.34
CA LYS A 37 -14.39 14.88 -15.65
C LYS A 37 -14.47 16.25 -14.95
N LYS A 38 -14.79 17.29 -15.72
CA LYS A 38 -15.04 18.62 -15.18
C LYS A 38 -16.16 18.56 -14.16
N ARG A 39 -15.88 18.94 -12.92
CA ARG A 39 -16.85 19.06 -11.85
C ARG A 39 -16.49 20.21 -10.91
N SER A 40 -17.44 20.64 -10.09
CA SER A 40 -17.19 21.71 -9.16
C SER A 40 -16.26 21.26 -8.01
N GLU A 41 -15.48 22.19 -7.51
CA GLU A 41 -14.62 21.98 -6.34
C GLU A 41 -15.44 21.57 -5.10
N SER A 42 -16.63 22.16 -4.93
CA SER A 42 -17.53 21.83 -3.81
C SER A 42 -18.01 20.38 -3.84
N THR A 43 -18.35 19.84 -5.03
CA THR A 43 -18.72 18.42 -5.18
C THR A 43 -17.52 17.52 -4.84
N PHE A 44 -16.31 17.88 -5.29
CA PHE A 44 -15.11 17.13 -4.96
C PHE A 44 -14.86 17.08 -3.45
N TYR A 45 -14.96 18.23 -2.77
CA TYR A 45 -14.80 18.28 -1.30
C TYR A 45 -15.86 17.47 -0.56
N ALA A 46 -17.11 17.47 -1.04
CA ALA A 46 -18.16 16.63 -0.45
C ALA A 46 -17.83 15.13 -0.60
N ASP A 47 -17.30 14.70 -1.76
CA ASP A 47 -16.92 13.31 -2.01
C ASP A 47 -15.75 12.83 -1.11
N PHE A 48 -14.84 13.75 -0.74
CA PHE A 48 -13.70 13.46 0.16
C PHE A 48 -14.00 13.72 1.63
N ASN A 49 -15.23 14.14 1.98
CA ASN A 49 -15.60 14.40 3.36
C ASN A 49 -15.95 13.08 4.09
N PRO A 50 -15.19 12.70 5.15
CA PRO A 50 -15.44 11.46 5.89
C PRO A 50 -16.61 11.53 6.88
N ASN A 51 -17.29 12.67 7.02
CA ASN A 51 -18.39 12.82 7.96
C ASN A 51 -19.64 12.04 7.50
N GLU A 52 -20.31 11.40 8.46
CA GLU A 52 -21.53 10.61 8.20
C GLU A 52 -22.67 11.41 7.58
N SER A 53 -22.71 12.71 7.85
CA SER A 53 -23.71 13.63 7.29
C SER A 53 -23.38 14.06 5.84
N SER A 54 -22.23 13.68 5.31
CA SER A 54 -21.87 14.02 3.93
C SER A 54 -22.68 13.18 2.96
N LEU A 55 -23.31 13.84 1.99
CA LEU A 55 -23.97 13.19 0.85
C LEU A 55 -22.99 12.83 -0.28
N GLY A 56 -21.71 13.16 -0.09
CA GLY A 56 -20.65 12.86 -1.06
C GLY A 56 -20.29 11.39 -1.07
N ASN A 57 -19.98 10.89 -2.27
CA ASN A 57 -19.52 9.52 -2.49
C ASN A 57 -18.18 9.54 -3.19
N LEU A 58 -17.12 9.09 -2.51
CA LEU A 58 -15.80 8.97 -3.09
C LEU A 58 -15.82 8.00 -4.28
N LYS A 59 -15.54 8.53 -5.45
CA LYS A 59 -15.48 7.73 -6.68
C LYS A 59 -14.16 7.00 -6.77
N VAL A 60 -14.20 5.76 -7.27
CA VAL A 60 -12.99 4.94 -7.45
C VAL A 60 -11.93 5.65 -8.30
N ALA A 61 -12.34 6.33 -9.37
CA ALA A 61 -11.41 7.08 -10.21
C ALA A 61 -10.68 8.21 -9.45
N ASP A 62 -11.39 8.95 -8.59
CA ASP A 62 -10.79 10.02 -7.79
C ASP A 62 -9.93 9.48 -6.67
N PHE A 63 -10.35 8.36 -6.06
CA PHE A 63 -9.56 7.65 -5.07
C PHE A 63 -8.21 7.19 -5.64
N MET A 64 -8.22 6.56 -6.84
CA MET A 64 -7.00 6.15 -7.52
C MET A 64 -6.12 7.35 -7.88
N ALA A 65 -6.71 8.38 -8.50
CA ALA A 65 -5.97 9.59 -8.88
C ALA A 65 -5.37 10.30 -7.67
N ALA A 66 -6.08 10.38 -6.54
CA ALA A 66 -5.57 10.97 -5.31
C ALA A 66 -4.37 10.20 -4.76
N MET A 67 -4.41 8.87 -4.76
CA MET A 67 -3.27 8.03 -4.36
C MET A 67 -2.05 8.21 -5.28
N GLU A 68 -2.27 8.28 -6.59
CA GLU A 68 -1.19 8.53 -7.55
C GLU A 68 -0.53 9.91 -7.36
N ILE A 69 -1.34 10.95 -7.10
CA ILE A 69 -0.86 12.32 -6.92
C ILE A 69 -0.14 12.49 -5.58
N THR A 70 -0.71 11.94 -4.50
CA THR A 70 -0.13 12.06 -3.16
C THR A 70 1.04 11.11 -2.91
N GLY A 71 1.09 9.98 -3.64
CA GLY A 71 2.03 8.90 -3.38
C GLY A 71 1.73 8.12 -2.09
N GLU A 72 0.59 8.39 -1.43
CA GLU A 72 0.20 7.74 -0.19
C GLU A 72 -0.84 6.64 -0.43
N TYR A 73 -0.58 5.44 0.06
CA TYR A 73 -1.37 4.22 -0.20
C TYR A 73 -1.97 3.61 1.08
N GLU A 74 -2.02 4.37 2.17
CA GLU A 74 -2.52 3.86 3.46
C GLU A 74 -4.00 3.45 3.39
N ALA A 75 -4.81 4.19 2.65
CA ALA A 75 -6.22 3.85 2.42
C ALA A 75 -6.36 2.51 1.67
N LEU A 76 -5.50 2.24 0.68
CA LEU A 76 -5.48 0.98 -0.06
C LEU A 76 -5.00 -0.18 0.82
N ARG A 77 -3.97 0.04 1.66
CA ARG A 77 -3.51 -0.96 2.64
C ARG A 77 -4.61 -1.33 3.62
N TYR A 78 -5.34 -0.33 4.12
CA TYR A 78 -6.47 -0.57 5.01
C TYR A 78 -7.56 -1.40 4.33
N MET A 79 -7.92 -1.10 3.07
CA MET A 79 -8.90 -1.89 2.31
C MET A 79 -8.43 -3.33 2.15
N ALA A 80 -7.19 -3.55 1.73
CA ALA A 80 -6.65 -4.88 1.58
C ALA A 80 -6.67 -5.66 2.91
N ALA A 81 -6.20 -5.07 4.00
CA ALA A 81 -6.21 -5.69 5.33
C ALA A 81 -7.63 -6.02 5.81
N HIS A 82 -8.62 -5.15 5.51
CA HIS A 82 -10.03 -5.41 5.84
C HIS A 82 -10.56 -6.69 5.17
N PHE A 83 -10.09 -7.01 3.98
CA PHE A 83 -10.45 -8.24 3.25
C PHE A 83 -9.46 -9.39 3.44
N GLY A 84 -8.50 -9.28 4.37
CA GLY A 84 -7.52 -10.33 4.67
C GLY A 84 -6.34 -10.40 3.68
N PHE A 85 -6.11 -9.35 2.88
CA PHE A 85 -4.97 -9.27 1.97
C PHE A 85 -3.87 -8.36 2.52
N SER A 86 -2.62 -8.70 2.25
CA SER A 86 -1.48 -7.81 2.43
C SER A 86 -1.07 -7.18 1.10
N LEU A 87 -0.66 -5.91 1.13
CA LEU A 87 -0.16 -5.21 -0.06
C LEU A 87 1.34 -4.95 0.06
N SER A 88 2.04 -5.21 -1.00
CA SER A 88 3.44 -4.82 -1.19
C SER A 88 3.62 -4.17 -2.56
N ARG A 89 4.52 -3.20 -2.64
CA ARG A 89 4.84 -2.54 -3.92
C ARG A 89 5.68 -3.49 -4.77
N LEU A 90 5.27 -3.72 -6.02
CA LEU A 90 6.03 -4.50 -7.00
C LEU A 90 7.35 -3.79 -7.41
N SER A 91 7.37 -2.45 -7.37
CA SER A 91 8.50 -1.63 -7.84
C SER A 91 9.54 -1.30 -6.78
N SER A 92 9.37 -1.74 -5.52
CA SER A 92 10.28 -1.39 -4.42
C SER A 92 11.30 -2.46 -4.09
N VAL A 93 11.27 -3.57 -4.81
CA VAL A 93 12.17 -4.70 -4.58
C VAL A 93 13.24 -4.64 -5.66
N GLU A 94 14.38 -4.03 -5.33
CA GLU A 94 15.56 -4.12 -6.17
C GLU A 94 16.36 -5.36 -5.75
N PRO A 95 16.83 -6.17 -6.72
CA PRO A 95 17.74 -7.26 -6.43
C PRO A 95 19.01 -6.73 -5.78
N ASP A 96 19.50 -7.41 -4.75
CA ASP A 96 20.75 -7.07 -4.07
C ASP A 96 21.90 -8.00 -4.46
N ALA A 97 21.63 -9.02 -5.27
CA ALA A 97 22.64 -9.88 -5.89
C ALA A 97 22.68 -9.71 -7.43
N PRO A 98 23.83 -10.00 -8.05
CA PRO A 98 24.03 -9.77 -9.47
C PRO A 98 23.39 -10.84 -10.37
N THR A 99 23.08 -12.02 -9.85
CA THR A 99 22.53 -13.15 -10.61
C THR A 99 21.36 -13.81 -9.89
N VAL A 100 20.52 -14.52 -10.65
CA VAL A 100 19.37 -15.28 -10.10
C VAL A 100 19.86 -16.33 -9.10
N GLU A 101 20.95 -17.03 -9.41
CA GLU A 101 21.51 -18.08 -8.55
C GLU A 101 22.00 -17.49 -7.21
N ALA A 102 22.62 -16.30 -7.24
CA ALA A 102 23.10 -15.64 -6.04
C ALA A 102 21.93 -15.16 -5.17
N GLU A 103 20.88 -14.61 -5.76
CA GLU A 103 19.64 -14.26 -5.04
C GLU A 103 18.98 -15.51 -4.43
N MET A 104 18.81 -16.58 -5.20
CA MET A 104 18.24 -17.82 -4.69
C MET A 104 19.00 -18.37 -3.48
N LEU A 105 20.34 -18.20 -3.43
CA LEU A 105 21.13 -18.62 -2.27
C LEU A 105 20.86 -17.75 -1.05
N GLN A 106 20.49 -16.48 -1.22
CA GLN A 106 20.11 -15.56 -0.13
C GLN A 106 18.70 -15.86 0.40
N ASP A 107 17.79 -16.40 -0.42
CA ASP A 107 16.42 -16.76 -0.01
C ASP A 107 16.42 -17.83 1.11
N TYR A 108 17.35 -18.78 1.07
CA TYR A 108 17.38 -19.89 2.01
C TYR A 108 17.51 -19.49 3.49
N PRO A 109 18.48 -18.64 3.88
CA PRO A 109 18.60 -18.19 5.26
C PRO A 109 17.32 -17.49 5.78
N ALA A 110 16.68 -16.68 4.94
CA ALA A 110 15.48 -15.97 5.32
C ALA A 110 14.28 -16.91 5.52
N LEU A 111 14.11 -17.92 4.64
CA LEU A 111 13.11 -18.98 4.79
C LEU A 111 13.35 -19.82 6.03
N VAL A 112 14.59 -20.19 6.33
CA VAL A 112 14.96 -20.94 7.55
C VAL A 112 14.62 -20.10 8.77
N ALA A 113 15.01 -18.82 8.82
CA ALA A 113 14.71 -17.91 9.92
C ALA A 113 13.21 -17.72 10.15
N PHE A 114 12.41 -17.67 9.07
CA PHE A 114 10.96 -17.66 9.18
C PHE A 114 10.43 -18.95 9.81
N HIS A 115 10.84 -20.13 9.32
CA HIS A 115 10.39 -21.41 9.88
C HIS A 115 10.79 -21.59 11.34
N GLU A 116 12.01 -21.19 11.72
CA GLU A 116 12.47 -21.20 13.11
C GLU A 116 11.63 -20.28 13.99
N SER A 117 11.25 -19.11 13.50
CA SER A 117 10.37 -18.17 14.22
C SER A 117 8.98 -18.77 14.47
N VAL A 118 8.43 -19.51 13.47
CA VAL A 118 7.14 -20.22 13.65
C VAL A 118 7.25 -21.27 14.76
N GLN A 119 8.36 -22.02 14.82
CA GLN A 119 8.57 -23.01 15.88
C GLN A 119 8.76 -22.35 17.25
N ALA A 120 9.52 -21.26 17.32
CA ALA A 120 9.71 -20.49 18.55
C ALA A 120 8.38 -19.89 19.07
N PHE A 121 7.54 -19.38 18.16
CA PHE A 121 6.20 -18.91 18.51
C PHE A 121 5.32 -20.02 19.09
N LYS A 122 5.34 -21.22 18.45
CA LYS A 122 4.58 -22.38 18.96
C LYS A 122 5.03 -22.80 20.37
N ARG A 123 6.30 -22.57 20.73
CA ARG A 123 6.81 -22.81 22.09
C ARG A 123 6.57 -21.65 23.06
N GLY A 124 5.97 -20.56 22.60
CA GLY A 124 5.73 -19.36 23.42
C GLY A 124 6.98 -18.52 23.71
N GLU A 125 8.04 -18.70 22.93
CA GLU A 125 9.36 -18.01 23.14
C GLU A 125 9.40 -16.61 22.53
N ILE A 126 8.60 -16.36 21.47
CA ILE A 126 8.57 -15.07 20.78
C ILE A 126 7.11 -14.65 20.49
N PRO A 127 6.84 -13.34 20.36
CA PRO A 127 5.52 -12.84 19.99
C PRO A 127 5.24 -13.03 18.48
N TYR A 128 3.97 -12.99 18.11
CA TYR A 128 3.50 -13.17 16.74
C TYR A 128 4.07 -12.12 15.76
N GLU A 129 4.28 -10.90 16.22
CA GLU A 129 4.85 -9.80 15.43
C GLU A 129 6.26 -10.13 14.92
N THR A 130 7.02 -10.91 15.69
CA THR A 130 8.35 -11.37 15.26
C THR A 130 8.24 -12.38 14.11
N VAL A 131 7.23 -13.25 14.12
CA VAL A 131 6.96 -14.18 13.02
C VAL A 131 6.58 -13.42 11.75
N LEU A 132 5.73 -12.40 11.87
CA LEU A 132 5.33 -11.55 10.75
C LEU A 132 6.53 -10.82 10.14
N ALA A 133 7.42 -10.28 10.97
CA ALA A 133 8.63 -9.60 10.49
C ALA A 133 9.57 -10.55 9.73
N LYS A 134 9.72 -11.81 10.18
CA LYS A 134 10.52 -12.83 9.48
C LYS A 134 9.86 -13.28 8.17
N MET A 135 8.53 -13.41 8.16
CA MET A 135 7.77 -13.70 6.95
C MET A 135 7.93 -12.59 5.90
N ASP A 136 7.88 -11.32 6.31
CA ASP A 136 8.04 -10.18 5.41
C ASP A 136 9.43 -10.15 4.79
N GLY A 137 10.50 -10.40 5.59
CA GLY A 137 11.86 -10.55 5.10
C GLY A 137 11.97 -11.65 4.04
N ALA A 138 11.55 -12.87 4.35
CA ALA A 138 11.60 -14.00 3.41
C ALA A 138 10.78 -13.73 2.12
N THR A 139 9.64 -13.05 2.24
CA THR A 139 8.83 -12.66 1.09
C THR A 139 9.55 -11.61 0.22
N THR A 140 10.30 -10.71 0.85
CA THR A 140 11.09 -9.67 0.15
C THR A 140 12.19 -10.33 -0.67
N ASP A 141 12.96 -11.24 -0.08
CA ASP A 141 14.06 -11.95 -0.75
C ASP A 141 13.55 -12.73 -1.97
N ILE A 142 12.48 -13.52 -1.82
CA ILE A 142 11.84 -14.23 -2.94
C ILE A 142 11.42 -13.29 -4.07
N ARG A 143 10.94 -12.09 -3.75
CA ARG A 143 10.57 -11.08 -4.76
C ARG A 143 11.78 -10.48 -5.46
N GLN A 144 12.92 -10.35 -4.78
CA GLN A 144 14.17 -9.93 -5.40
C GLN A 144 14.60 -10.92 -6.48
N THR A 145 14.57 -12.21 -6.16
CA THR A 145 14.78 -13.28 -7.15
C THR A 145 13.82 -13.17 -8.34
N ALA A 146 12.52 -13.00 -8.09
CA ALA A 146 11.53 -12.83 -9.17
C ALA A 146 11.79 -11.58 -10.02
N ALA A 147 12.27 -10.48 -9.42
CA ALA A 147 12.59 -9.26 -10.14
C ALA A 147 13.78 -9.43 -11.11
N ILE A 148 14.82 -10.20 -10.73
CA ILE A 148 15.91 -10.53 -11.66
C ILE A 148 15.41 -11.37 -12.83
N VAL A 149 14.62 -12.42 -12.55
CA VAL A 149 14.05 -13.29 -13.59
C VAL A 149 13.24 -12.47 -14.60
N SER A 150 12.42 -11.54 -14.12
CA SER A 150 11.62 -10.69 -15.00
C SER A 150 12.46 -9.76 -15.89
N LYS A 151 13.59 -9.25 -15.39
CA LYS A 151 14.53 -8.42 -16.16
C LYS A 151 15.25 -9.22 -17.26
N GLN A 152 15.50 -10.51 -17.05
CA GLN A 152 16.13 -11.39 -18.05
C GLN A 152 15.14 -11.84 -19.13
N ALA A 153 13.84 -11.82 -18.84
CA ALA A 153 12.79 -12.23 -19.77
C ALA A 153 12.29 -11.08 -20.69
N SER A 154 12.80 -9.83 -20.49
CA SER A 154 12.42 -8.63 -21.24
C SER A 154 13.43 -8.27 -22.29
#